data_f4ef097184f59cb9865b8421eed64e0e
#
_entry.id   f4ef097184f59cb9865b8421eed64e0e
#
_cell.length_a   1.000
_cell.length_b   1.000
_cell.length_c   1.000
_cell.angle_alpha   90.00
_cell.angle_beta   90.00
_cell.angle_gamma   90.00
#
_symmetry.space_group_name_H-M   'P 1'
#
loop_
_entity.id
_entity.type
_entity.pdbx_description
1 polymer ?
#
loop_
_entity_poly.entity_id
_entity_poly.type
_entity_poly.pdbx_seq_one_letter_code
_entity_poly.pdbx_strand_id
1 'polypeptide(L)'
;CGDFIYNSGMHVPLNPSLAVDFCGLRLASPIVLLSGCVGFGEEYTRVEGFSNRDVGAIVLKGTTREPRLGNPAHRVYETPMGMLNAIGLQNPGAAYVIDQILPTLDFTETTFFANVCGSTIEDYVEVTRRFNESPIDAIELNISCPNIKEGGVQFGNSPDMSARVVEACRRVTKKPLITKLSPNQTDIRENARRCIEAGSDALAVINTVMGMAIDVKTRKPVIGNIQGGLSGPAIKPIALLKVMQVAEVARPHNVPIIGQGGICSADDALEFIIAGATNVGVGTAL
;
A
#
# COMPACT_ATOMS: atom_id res chain seq x y z
N CYS A 1 10.88 -6.07 20.35
CA CYS A 1 11.66 -5.08 19.60
C CYS A 1 13.08 -5.14 20.15
N GLY A 2 13.96 -5.87 19.50
CA GLY A 2 15.35 -5.99 19.88
C GLY A 2 16.21 -5.32 18.82
N ASP A 3 17.01 -4.41 19.28
CA ASP A 3 18.20 -3.78 18.73
C ASP A 3 18.43 -3.82 17.20
N PHE A 4 17.87 -2.83 16.51
CA PHE A 4 18.46 -2.37 15.26
C PHE A 4 19.73 -1.61 15.61
N ILE A 5 20.89 -2.27 15.46
CA ILE A 5 22.19 -1.63 15.58
C ILE A 5 22.37 -0.75 14.34
N TYR A 6 22.13 0.55 14.50
CA TYR A 6 22.53 1.56 13.54
C TYR A 6 24.06 1.65 13.53
N ASN A 7 24.65 1.13 12.48
CA ASN A 7 26.09 1.32 12.23
C ASN A 7 26.24 2.58 11.36
N SER A 8 26.69 3.66 11.99
CA SER A 8 26.89 4.97 11.35
C SER A 8 27.97 4.89 10.25
N GLY A 9 27.62 5.25 9.03
CA GLY A 9 28.58 5.86 8.12
C GLY A 9 29.15 5.03 6.98
N MET A 10 28.55 3.92 6.54
CA MET A 10 28.88 3.34 5.24
C MET A 10 27.61 3.22 4.39
N HIS A 11 27.53 4.02 3.32
CA HIS A 11 26.69 3.67 2.20
C HIS A 11 27.20 2.35 1.62
N VAL A 12 26.59 1.24 2.05
CA VAL A 12 26.81 -0.04 1.41
C VAL A 12 26.22 0.09 0.02
N PRO A 13 27.01 -0.02 -1.07
CA PRO A 13 26.44 -0.03 -2.40
C PRO A 13 25.42 -1.15 -2.44
N LEU A 14 24.17 -0.84 -2.86
CA LEU A 14 23.11 -1.83 -2.97
C LEU A 14 23.66 -3.05 -3.72
N ASN A 15 23.64 -4.19 -3.05
CA ASN A 15 24.18 -5.43 -3.63
C ASN A 15 23.40 -5.72 -4.92
N PRO A 16 24.05 -5.80 -6.10
CA PRO A 16 23.37 -6.07 -7.37
C PRO A 16 22.50 -7.34 -7.34
N SER A 17 22.77 -8.26 -6.41
CA SER A 17 21.99 -9.48 -6.20
C SER A 17 20.60 -9.25 -5.61
N LEU A 18 20.32 -8.08 -5.01
CA LEU A 18 19.01 -7.73 -4.44
C LEU A 18 18.08 -7.01 -5.41
N ALA A 19 18.60 -6.56 -6.55
CA ALA A 19 17.77 -5.87 -7.53
C ALA A 19 16.70 -6.80 -8.14
N VAL A 20 15.47 -6.29 -8.26
CA VAL A 20 14.29 -7.04 -8.72
C VAL A 20 13.69 -6.36 -9.95
N ASP A 21 13.24 -7.16 -10.91
CA ASP A 21 12.42 -6.70 -12.02
C ASP A 21 10.94 -6.72 -11.60
N PHE A 22 10.27 -5.57 -11.67
CA PHE A 22 8.89 -5.42 -11.25
C PHE A 22 8.09 -4.67 -12.32
N CYS A 23 7.29 -5.38 -13.11
CA CYS A 23 6.50 -4.82 -14.20
C CYS A 23 7.31 -3.97 -15.19
N GLY A 24 8.54 -4.39 -15.49
CA GLY A 24 9.47 -3.66 -16.36
C GLY A 24 10.24 -2.52 -15.69
N LEU A 25 10.02 -2.28 -14.40
CA LEU A 25 10.81 -1.36 -13.57
C LEU A 25 11.95 -2.13 -12.89
N ARG A 26 13.17 -1.59 -12.94
CA ARG A 26 14.32 -2.15 -12.22
C ARG A 26 14.39 -1.55 -10.84
N LEU A 27 13.91 -2.26 -9.83
CA LEU A 27 13.99 -1.86 -8.42
C LEU A 27 15.34 -2.24 -7.83
N ALA A 28 15.96 -1.36 -7.03
CA ALA A 28 17.27 -1.59 -6.42
C ALA A 28 17.24 -2.70 -5.35
N SER A 29 16.08 -2.94 -4.74
CA SER A 29 15.85 -4.01 -3.77
C SER A 29 14.39 -4.48 -3.80
N PRO A 30 14.04 -5.62 -3.20
CA PRO A 30 12.65 -6.06 -3.10
C PRO A 30 11.83 -5.27 -2.07
N ILE A 31 12.44 -4.37 -1.30
CA ILE A 31 11.79 -3.63 -0.22
C ILE A 31 10.98 -2.46 -0.79
N VAL A 32 9.71 -2.39 -0.43
CA VAL A 32 8.78 -1.32 -0.79
C VAL A 32 8.27 -0.65 0.49
N LEU A 33 8.41 0.66 0.62
CA LEU A 33 7.82 1.40 1.73
C LEU A 33 6.36 1.74 1.43
N LEU A 34 5.47 1.49 2.40
CA LEU A 34 4.04 1.48 2.18
C LEU A 34 3.37 2.84 2.35
N SER A 35 2.38 3.10 1.51
CA SER A 35 1.50 4.25 1.62
C SER A 35 0.86 4.36 3.00
N GLY A 36 0.90 5.57 3.55
CA GLY A 36 0.37 5.89 4.88
C GLY A 36 1.40 5.84 6.00
N CYS A 37 2.59 5.31 5.74
CA CYS A 37 3.68 5.20 6.72
C CYS A 37 4.85 6.13 6.41
N VAL A 38 5.00 6.60 5.18
CA VAL A 38 6.14 7.39 4.70
C VAL A 38 5.72 8.73 4.07
N GLY A 39 4.52 9.20 4.38
CA GLY A 39 4.01 10.46 3.83
C GLY A 39 4.08 10.50 2.31
N PHE A 40 4.78 11.48 1.76
CA PHE A 40 5.02 11.61 0.33
C PHE A 40 6.47 11.28 -0.07
N GLY A 41 7.21 10.55 0.76
CA GLY A 41 8.56 10.06 0.44
C GLY A 41 9.69 11.01 0.82
N GLU A 42 9.40 12.16 1.44
CA GLU A 42 10.41 13.12 1.92
C GLU A 42 10.64 13.05 3.43
N GLU A 43 9.68 12.53 4.19
CA GLU A 43 9.71 12.61 5.65
C GLU A 43 10.85 11.80 6.26
N TYR A 44 11.11 10.62 5.74
CA TYR A 44 12.15 9.73 6.26
C TYR A 44 13.57 10.15 5.84
N THR A 45 13.73 10.95 4.77
CA THR A 45 15.05 11.48 4.39
C THR A 45 15.63 12.45 5.43
N ARG A 46 14.80 12.88 6.39
CA ARG A 46 15.21 13.70 7.55
C ARG A 46 15.74 12.87 8.71
N VAL A 47 15.63 11.54 8.63
CA VAL A 47 16.15 10.62 9.65
C VAL A 47 17.61 10.33 9.33
N GLU A 48 18.49 10.58 10.33
CA GLU A 48 19.91 10.30 10.16
C GLU A 48 20.15 8.81 9.83
N GLY A 49 20.94 8.55 8.79
CA GLY A 49 21.29 7.20 8.35
C GLY A 49 20.26 6.53 7.41
N PHE A 50 19.15 7.21 7.06
CA PHE A 50 18.20 6.72 6.05
C PHE A 50 18.34 7.51 4.73
N SER A 51 18.26 6.78 3.61
CA SER A 51 18.17 7.35 2.27
C SER A 51 17.10 6.60 1.47
N ASN A 52 16.39 7.31 0.60
CA ASN A 52 15.45 6.67 -0.34
C ASN A 52 16.16 5.64 -1.24
N ARG A 53 17.49 5.73 -1.40
CA ARG A 53 18.33 4.76 -2.14
C ARG A 53 18.40 3.39 -1.49
N ASP A 54 18.05 3.29 -0.20
CA ASP A 54 18.12 2.04 0.57
C ASP A 54 16.96 1.10 0.24
N VAL A 55 15.93 1.58 -0.48
CA VAL A 55 14.72 0.82 -0.81
C VAL A 55 14.45 0.74 -2.30
N GLY A 56 13.72 -0.27 -2.72
CA GLY A 56 13.40 -0.48 -4.13
C GLY A 56 12.30 0.45 -4.65
N ALA A 57 11.32 0.76 -3.80
CA ALA A 57 10.25 1.70 -4.15
C ALA A 57 9.59 2.32 -2.91
N ILE A 58 8.97 3.47 -3.12
CA ILE A 58 8.15 4.17 -2.12
C ILE A 58 6.75 4.38 -2.67
N VAL A 59 5.74 3.89 -1.95
CA VAL A 59 4.33 4.14 -2.27
C VAL A 59 3.88 5.40 -1.52
N LEU A 60 3.61 6.46 -2.26
CA LEU A 60 3.23 7.76 -1.72
C LEU A 60 1.90 7.69 -0.97
N LYS A 61 1.62 8.70 -0.17
CA LYS A 61 0.36 8.86 0.56
C LYS A 61 -0.84 8.73 -0.37
N GLY A 62 -1.85 7.99 0.08
CA GLY A 62 -3.11 7.84 -0.64
C GLY A 62 -3.74 9.18 -0.99
N THR A 63 -3.93 9.40 -2.28
CA THR A 63 -4.34 10.69 -2.86
C THR A 63 -5.71 10.55 -3.50
N THR A 64 -6.60 11.51 -3.20
CA THR A 64 -7.93 11.65 -3.77
C THR A 64 -7.98 12.83 -4.74
N ARG A 65 -9.04 12.90 -5.57
CA ARG A 65 -9.24 13.98 -6.52
C ARG A 65 -9.20 15.34 -5.82
N GLU A 66 -10.00 15.50 -4.79
CA GLU A 66 -10.10 16.71 -3.96
C GLU A 66 -9.40 16.51 -2.61
N PRO A 67 -8.96 17.59 -1.93
CA PRO A 67 -8.38 17.50 -0.59
C PRO A 67 -9.32 16.84 0.43
N ARG A 68 -8.77 16.11 1.38
CA ARG A 68 -9.51 15.53 2.51
C ARG A 68 -8.80 15.83 3.83
N LEU A 69 -9.56 16.27 4.82
CA LEU A 69 -9.07 16.50 6.19
C LEU A 69 -8.91 15.19 6.97
N GLY A 70 -9.53 14.11 6.48
CA GLY A 70 -9.61 12.84 7.19
C GLY A 70 -10.64 12.85 8.33
N ASN A 71 -10.62 11.78 9.12
CA ASN A 71 -11.51 11.64 10.26
C ASN A 71 -11.06 12.51 11.44
N PRO A 72 -11.98 12.91 12.36
CA PRO A 72 -11.62 13.56 13.62
C PRO A 72 -10.69 12.68 14.49
N ALA A 73 -9.99 13.30 15.44
CA ALA A 73 -9.27 12.59 16.51
C ALA A 73 -10.30 11.86 17.45
N HIS A 74 -9.98 10.76 18.10
CA HIS A 74 -8.78 9.93 18.05
C HIS A 74 -8.89 8.92 16.90
N ARG A 75 -7.91 8.87 16.05
CA ARG A 75 -7.94 8.07 14.82
C ARG A 75 -6.80 7.05 14.69
N VAL A 76 -5.97 6.96 15.70
CA VAL A 76 -4.89 5.96 15.84
C VAL A 76 -4.89 5.46 17.28
N TYR A 77 -4.65 4.16 17.46
CA TYR A 77 -4.54 3.52 18.76
C TYR A 77 -3.58 2.33 18.69
N GLU A 78 -2.60 2.30 19.58
CA GLU A 78 -1.67 1.17 19.71
C GLU A 78 -2.37 -0.03 20.35
N THR A 79 -2.10 -1.21 19.83
CA THR A 79 -2.50 -2.50 20.40
C THR A 79 -1.24 -3.28 20.81
N PRO A 80 -1.33 -4.35 21.63
CA PRO A 80 -0.15 -5.09 22.09
C PRO A 80 0.78 -5.58 20.98
N MET A 81 0.26 -5.84 19.78
CA MET A 81 1.03 -6.37 18.64
C MET A 81 0.74 -5.64 17.32
N GLY A 82 0.39 -4.37 17.41
CA GLY A 82 0.11 -3.59 16.19
C GLY A 82 -0.59 -2.27 16.47
N MET A 83 -1.29 -1.77 15.48
CA MET A 83 -1.94 -0.47 15.53
C MET A 83 -3.29 -0.49 14.82
N LEU A 84 -4.31 0.11 15.45
CA LEU A 84 -5.59 0.44 14.81
C LEU A 84 -5.51 1.86 14.24
N ASN A 85 -5.97 2.04 13.00
CA ASN A 85 -6.09 3.37 12.43
C ASN A 85 -7.41 3.57 11.67
N ALA A 86 -7.91 4.78 11.71
CA ALA A 86 -9.03 5.26 10.92
C ALA A 86 -8.74 6.71 10.45
N ILE A 87 -7.69 6.89 9.66
CA ILE A 87 -7.20 8.21 9.23
C ILE A 87 -8.22 8.94 8.34
N GLY A 88 -8.98 8.22 7.51
CA GLY A 88 -9.99 8.81 6.63
C GLY A 88 -9.41 9.46 5.38
N LEU A 89 -8.31 8.93 4.86
CA LEU A 89 -7.65 9.41 3.61
C LEU A 89 -7.24 10.89 3.66
N GLN A 90 -6.73 11.38 4.80
CA GLN A 90 -6.20 12.75 4.87
C GLN A 90 -5.10 12.95 3.81
N ASN A 91 -5.33 13.89 2.88
CA ASN A 91 -4.38 14.23 1.81
C ASN A 91 -4.75 15.61 1.20
N PRO A 92 -3.80 16.29 0.53
CA PRO A 92 -4.03 17.60 -0.04
C PRO A 92 -4.70 17.61 -1.42
N GLY A 93 -5.08 16.45 -1.98
CA GLY A 93 -5.67 16.33 -3.32
C GLY A 93 -4.62 16.17 -4.43
N ALA A 94 -5.06 15.57 -5.55
CA ALA A 94 -4.17 15.18 -6.65
C ALA A 94 -3.44 16.38 -7.30
N ALA A 95 -4.11 17.50 -7.48
CA ALA A 95 -3.49 18.70 -8.05
C ALA A 95 -2.31 19.17 -7.19
N TYR A 96 -2.51 19.32 -5.90
CA TYR A 96 -1.44 19.76 -4.98
C TYR A 96 -0.26 18.77 -4.94
N VAL A 97 -0.56 17.46 -4.92
CA VAL A 97 0.51 16.43 -4.94
C VAL A 97 1.36 16.56 -6.18
N ILE A 98 0.73 16.67 -7.36
CA ILE A 98 1.43 16.74 -8.64
C ILE A 98 2.21 18.04 -8.79
N ASP A 99 1.59 19.18 -8.45
CA ASP A 99 2.15 20.49 -8.73
C ASP A 99 3.15 20.96 -7.65
N GLN A 100 3.00 20.52 -6.40
CA GLN A 100 3.78 21.04 -5.28
C GLN A 100 4.67 19.99 -4.62
N ILE A 101 4.26 18.70 -4.57
CA ILE A 101 5.01 17.66 -3.87
C ILE A 101 5.95 16.91 -4.83
N LEU A 102 5.45 16.39 -5.95
CA LEU A 102 6.30 15.63 -6.87
C LEU A 102 7.54 16.37 -7.34
N PRO A 103 7.51 17.70 -7.59
CA PRO A 103 8.72 18.45 -7.96
C PRO A 103 9.80 18.50 -6.86
N THR A 104 9.48 18.17 -5.61
CA THR A 104 10.45 18.14 -4.50
C THR A 104 11.14 16.78 -4.35
N LEU A 105 10.65 15.75 -5.04
CA LEU A 105 11.20 14.40 -4.97
C LEU A 105 12.34 14.19 -5.99
N ASP A 106 13.38 13.49 -5.57
CA ASP A 106 14.45 13.05 -6.46
C ASP A 106 14.16 11.64 -7.03
N PHE A 107 13.61 11.58 -8.22
CA PHE A 107 13.28 10.35 -8.93
C PHE A 107 14.51 9.53 -9.35
N THR A 108 15.74 10.03 -9.11
CA THR A 108 16.99 9.28 -9.36
C THR A 108 17.40 8.42 -8.15
N GLU A 109 16.81 8.65 -7.00
CA GLU A 109 17.14 7.92 -5.77
C GLU A 109 16.42 6.57 -5.66
N THR A 110 15.14 6.55 -5.95
CA THR A 110 14.29 5.35 -5.89
C THR A 110 13.09 5.50 -6.81
N THR A 111 12.32 4.44 -6.94
CA THR A 111 11.08 4.39 -7.72
C THR A 111 9.91 4.86 -6.85
N PHE A 112 9.07 5.76 -7.37
CA PHE A 112 7.90 6.27 -6.64
C PHE A 112 6.59 5.80 -7.27
N PHE A 113 5.72 5.20 -6.47
CA PHE A 113 4.38 4.77 -6.85
C PHE A 113 3.33 5.73 -6.28
N ALA A 114 2.43 6.22 -7.13
CA ALA A 114 1.27 6.97 -6.64
C ALA A 114 0.23 6.02 -6.06
N ASN A 115 -0.27 6.29 -4.84
CA ASN A 115 -1.41 5.55 -4.28
C ASN A 115 -2.69 6.32 -4.56
N VAL A 116 -3.54 5.75 -5.41
CA VAL A 116 -4.77 6.37 -5.89
C VAL A 116 -5.97 5.88 -5.08
N CYS A 117 -6.73 6.84 -4.56
CA CYS A 117 -7.96 6.62 -3.82
C CYS A 117 -9.11 7.41 -4.45
N GLY A 118 -10.31 6.86 -4.42
CA GLY A 118 -11.50 7.52 -4.93
C GLY A 118 -12.75 7.13 -4.16
N SER A 119 -13.84 7.87 -4.33
CA SER A 119 -15.16 7.56 -3.79
C SER A 119 -16.09 6.98 -4.85
N THR A 120 -15.80 7.23 -6.11
CA THR A 120 -16.49 6.72 -7.29
C THR A 120 -15.47 6.19 -8.28
N ILE A 121 -15.91 5.43 -9.29
CA ILE A 121 -15.04 4.97 -10.38
C ILE A 121 -14.45 6.18 -11.12
N GLU A 122 -15.24 7.23 -11.32
CA GLU A 122 -14.82 8.48 -11.97
C GLU A 122 -13.69 9.17 -11.19
N ASP A 123 -13.73 9.16 -9.85
CA ASP A 123 -12.63 9.69 -9.03
C ASP A 123 -11.33 8.92 -9.25
N TYR A 124 -11.40 7.57 -9.25
CA TYR A 124 -10.23 6.73 -9.53
C TYR A 124 -9.65 7.01 -10.92
N VAL A 125 -10.50 7.09 -11.94
CA VAL A 125 -10.11 7.36 -13.33
C VAL A 125 -9.44 8.72 -13.45
N GLU A 126 -10.03 9.76 -12.87
CA GLU A 126 -9.49 11.13 -12.95
C GLU A 126 -8.13 11.25 -12.25
N VAL A 127 -7.99 10.68 -11.04
CA VAL A 127 -6.71 10.71 -10.31
C VAL A 127 -5.66 9.89 -11.05
N THR A 128 -6.03 8.69 -11.56
CA THR A 128 -5.15 7.84 -12.37
C THR A 128 -4.64 8.58 -13.62
N ARG A 129 -5.52 9.25 -14.35
CA ARG A 129 -5.18 10.02 -15.55
C ARG A 129 -4.18 11.14 -15.24
N ARG A 130 -4.40 11.89 -14.17
CA ARG A 130 -3.48 12.95 -13.72
C ARG A 130 -2.11 12.40 -13.37
N PHE A 131 -2.04 11.31 -12.62
CA PHE A 131 -0.76 10.67 -12.29
C PHE A 131 -0.09 10.01 -13.51
N ASN A 132 -0.85 9.56 -14.52
CA ASN A 132 -0.26 9.05 -15.74
C ASN A 132 0.58 10.11 -16.49
N GLU A 133 0.20 11.38 -16.40
CA GLU A 133 0.89 12.52 -17.01
C GLU A 133 2.05 13.07 -16.16
N SER A 134 2.22 12.55 -14.92
CA SER A 134 3.25 12.98 -13.98
C SER A 134 4.51 12.10 -14.05
N PRO A 135 5.63 12.46 -13.39
CA PRO A 135 6.86 11.67 -13.37
C PRO A 135 6.79 10.35 -12.58
N ILE A 136 5.66 10.06 -11.91
CA ILE A 136 5.48 8.80 -11.15
C ILE A 136 5.79 7.58 -12.00
N ASP A 137 6.41 6.55 -11.42
CA ASP A 137 6.81 5.33 -12.13
C ASP A 137 5.68 4.31 -12.26
N ALA A 138 4.84 4.16 -11.23
CA ALA A 138 3.71 3.23 -11.20
C ALA A 138 2.52 3.79 -10.42
N ILE A 139 1.36 3.16 -10.55
CA ILE A 139 0.12 3.55 -9.88
C ILE A 139 -0.42 2.38 -9.07
N GLU A 140 -0.60 2.57 -7.76
CA GLU A 140 -1.27 1.63 -6.86
C GLU A 140 -2.72 2.07 -6.63
N LEU A 141 -3.69 1.28 -7.09
CA LEU A 141 -5.11 1.50 -6.82
C LEU A 141 -5.47 0.97 -5.43
N ASN A 142 -5.80 1.85 -4.51
CA ASN A 142 -6.26 1.50 -3.19
C ASN A 142 -7.78 1.33 -3.17
N ILE A 143 -8.26 0.17 -3.63
CA ILE A 143 -9.68 -0.17 -3.71
C ILE A 143 -10.27 -0.65 -2.38
N SER A 144 -9.46 -0.73 -1.32
CA SER A 144 -9.82 -1.32 -0.02
C SER A 144 -10.35 -0.29 0.99
N CYS A 145 -10.58 0.97 0.59
CA CYS A 145 -11.00 2.00 1.53
C CYS A 145 -12.42 1.70 2.07
N PRO A 146 -12.60 1.53 3.39
CA PRO A 146 -13.88 1.14 3.98
C PRO A 146 -14.94 2.25 3.94
N ASN A 147 -14.56 3.47 3.57
CA ASN A 147 -15.42 4.66 3.61
C ASN A 147 -16.14 4.95 2.29
N ILE A 148 -16.03 4.05 1.29
CA ILE A 148 -16.59 4.27 -0.03
C ILE A 148 -17.71 3.26 -0.25
N LYS A 149 -18.93 3.79 -0.31
CA LYS A 149 -20.14 3.01 -0.54
C LYS A 149 -20.81 3.52 -1.82
N GLU A 150 -20.58 2.85 -2.92
CA GLU A 150 -21.51 2.91 -4.02
C GLU A 150 -22.49 1.73 -3.87
N GLY A 151 -23.78 2.00 -3.72
CA GLY A 151 -24.79 0.96 -3.53
C GLY A 151 -24.64 0.12 -2.24
N GLY A 152 -23.91 0.61 -1.22
CA GLY A 152 -23.70 -0.09 0.05
C GLY A 152 -22.55 -1.10 0.09
N VAL A 153 -21.83 -1.30 -1.01
CA VAL A 153 -20.73 -2.27 -1.14
C VAL A 153 -19.39 -1.54 -1.17
N GLN A 154 -18.41 -2.02 -0.40
CA GLN A 154 -17.01 -1.59 -0.51
C GLN A 154 -16.42 -2.17 -1.80
N PHE A 155 -15.78 -1.33 -2.62
CA PHE A 155 -15.20 -1.77 -3.91
C PHE A 155 -14.30 -3.01 -3.76
N GLY A 156 -13.42 -3.01 -2.76
CA GLY A 156 -12.46 -4.09 -2.55
C GLY A 156 -13.03 -5.41 -2.01
N ASN A 157 -14.32 -5.45 -1.64
CA ASN A 157 -14.97 -6.67 -1.15
C ASN A 157 -15.86 -7.33 -2.22
N SER A 158 -16.02 -6.68 -3.38
CA SER A 158 -16.76 -7.22 -4.53
C SER A 158 -15.78 -7.43 -5.69
N PRO A 159 -15.56 -8.67 -6.16
CA PRO A 159 -14.69 -8.93 -7.30
C PRO A 159 -15.09 -8.16 -8.56
N ASP A 160 -16.39 -8.06 -8.84
CA ASP A 160 -16.89 -7.32 -10.00
C ASP A 160 -16.64 -5.82 -9.90
N MET A 161 -16.85 -5.22 -8.72
CA MET A 161 -16.57 -3.80 -8.52
C MET A 161 -15.07 -3.50 -8.58
N SER A 162 -14.24 -4.38 -8.01
CA SER A 162 -12.78 -4.28 -8.12
C SER A 162 -12.33 -4.29 -9.58
N ALA A 163 -12.84 -5.26 -10.37
CA ALA A 163 -12.52 -5.38 -11.79
C ALA A 163 -12.96 -4.12 -12.58
N ARG A 164 -14.15 -3.59 -12.33
CA ARG A 164 -14.65 -2.37 -12.99
C ARG A 164 -13.75 -1.15 -12.73
N VAL A 165 -13.27 -0.97 -11.49
CA VAL A 165 -12.33 0.11 -11.16
C VAL A 165 -11.01 -0.09 -11.91
N VAL A 166 -10.44 -1.30 -11.87
CA VAL A 166 -9.17 -1.61 -12.55
C VAL A 166 -9.30 -1.39 -14.05
N GLU A 167 -10.33 -1.94 -14.69
CA GLU A 167 -10.58 -1.78 -16.13
C GLU A 167 -10.71 -0.31 -16.52
N ALA A 168 -11.49 0.46 -15.77
CA ALA A 168 -11.67 1.88 -16.04
C ALA A 168 -10.36 2.68 -15.92
N CYS A 169 -9.54 2.39 -14.88
CA CYS A 169 -8.23 3.01 -14.70
C CYS A 169 -7.23 2.56 -15.77
N ARG A 170 -7.24 1.28 -16.17
CA ARG A 170 -6.36 0.76 -17.22
C ARG A 170 -6.51 1.50 -18.56
N ARG A 171 -7.73 1.93 -18.88
CA ARG A 171 -7.99 2.67 -20.12
C ARG A 171 -7.31 4.04 -20.19
N VAL A 172 -6.93 4.63 -19.06
CA VAL A 172 -6.38 6.00 -18.97
C VAL A 172 -4.91 6.03 -18.54
N THR A 173 -4.26 4.88 -18.34
CA THR A 173 -2.83 4.83 -18.01
C THR A 173 -2.11 3.73 -18.79
N LYS A 174 -0.84 3.95 -19.10
CA LYS A 174 0.09 2.94 -19.62
C LYS A 174 1.16 2.55 -18.61
N LYS A 175 1.21 3.24 -17.47
CA LYS A 175 2.14 2.93 -16.38
C LYS A 175 1.76 1.59 -15.74
N PRO A 176 2.69 0.90 -15.08
CA PRO A 176 2.39 -0.25 -14.26
C PRO A 176 1.24 0.04 -13.29
N LEU A 177 0.21 -0.80 -13.32
CA LEU A 177 -1.01 -0.65 -12.52
C LEU A 177 -1.08 -1.75 -11.48
N ILE A 178 -0.95 -1.38 -10.23
CA ILE A 178 -0.93 -2.28 -9.06
C ILE A 178 -2.29 -2.19 -8.39
N THR A 179 -2.92 -3.31 -8.08
CA THR A 179 -4.17 -3.30 -7.29
C THR A 179 -3.91 -3.78 -5.87
N LYS A 180 -4.21 -2.91 -4.88
CA LYS A 180 -4.08 -3.23 -3.45
C LYS A 180 -5.36 -3.86 -2.93
N LEU A 181 -5.26 -5.15 -2.55
CA LEU A 181 -6.39 -6.00 -2.18
C LEU A 181 -6.73 -5.90 -0.68
N SER A 182 -8.02 -5.95 -0.37
CA SER A 182 -8.55 -6.04 0.98
C SER A 182 -8.46 -7.48 1.51
N PRO A 183 -7.99 -7.70 2.75
CA PRO A 183 -8.06 -9.01 3.39
C PRO A 183 -9.46 -9.34 3.94
N ASN A 184 -10.36 -8.34 4.01
CA ASN A 184 -11.64 -8.43 4.70
C ASN A 184 -12.71 -9.14 3.86
N GLN A 185 -12.35 -10.28 3.33
CA GLN A 185 -13.17 -11.15 2.51
C GLN A 185 -12.78 -12.62 2.75
N THR A 186 -13.71 -13.54 2.57
CA THR A 186 -13.50 -14.96 2.84
C THR A 186 -12.46 -15.54 1.89
N ASP A 187 -12.64 -15.38 0.59
CA ASP A 187 -11.72 -15.84 -0.45
C ASP A 187 -11.22 -14.66 -1.29
N ILE A 188 -9.92 -14.37 -1.20
CA ILE A 188 -9.27 -13.29 -1.93
C ILE A 188 -8.91 -13.66 -3.37
N ARG A 189 -8.90 -14.97 -3.70
CA ARG A 189 -8.46 -15.48 -5.01
C ARG A 189 -9.33 -14.97 -6.15
N GLU A 190 -10.65 -14.98 -5.96
CA GLU A 190 -11.58 -14.51 -7.01
C GLU A 190 -11.38 -13.02 -7.28
N ASN A 191 -11.18 -12.21 -6.23
CA ASN A 191 -10.91 -10.78 -6.40
C ASN A 191 -9.57 -10.54 -7.12
N ALA A 192 -8.52 -11.29 -6.74
CA ALA A 192 -7.22 -11.24 -7.42
C ALA A 192 -7.34 -11.60 -8.90
N ARG A 193 -8.00 -12.72 -9.22
CA ARG A 193 -8.23 -13.17 -10.59
C ARG A 193 -8.95 -12.11 -11.43
N ARG A 194 -10.03 -11.55 -10.92
CA ARG A 194 -10.83 -10.51 -11.61
C ARG A 194 -10.04 -9.22 -11.83
N CYS A 195 -9.17 -8.83 -10.88
CA CYS A 195 -8.29 -7.67 -11.05
C CYS A 195 -7.22 -7.92 -12.13
N ILE A 196 -6.64 -9.12 -12.18
CA ILE A 196 -5.68 -9.51 -13.22
C ILE A 196 -6.34 -9.46 -14.59
N GLU A 197 -7.50 -10.09 -14.75
CA GLU A 197 -8.28 -10.10 -16.01
C GLU A 197 -8.68 -8.68 -16.46
N ALA A 198 -8.91 -7.78 -15.51
CA ALA A 198 -9.24 -6.38 -15.78
C ALA A 198 -8.02 -5.50 -16.14
N GLY A 199 -6.79 -6.03 -16.07
CA GLY A 199 -5.56 -5.35 -16.50
C GLY A 199 -4.67 -4.83 -15.39
N SER A 200 -4.72 -5.40 -14.17
CA SER A 200 -3.67 -5.19 -13.17
C SER A 200 -2.37 -5.85 -13.61
N ASP A 201 -1.27 -5.10 -13.61
CA ASP A 201 0.08 -5.61 -13.89
C ASP A 201 0.71 -6.25 -12.64
N ALA A 202 0.29 -5.85 -11.45
CA ALA A 202 0.74 -6.40 -10.17
C ALA A 202 -0.36 -6.31 -9.10
N LEU A 203 -0.18 -7.05 -8.00
CA LEU A 203 -1.08 -7.02 -6.84
C LEU A 203 -0.32 -6.68 -5.57
N ALA A 204 -0.87 -5.81 -4.71
CA ALA A 204 -0.38 -5.56 -3.35
C ALA A 204 -1.29 -6.28 -2.34
N VAL A 205 -0.72 -7.18 -1.53
CA VAL A 205 -1.45 -8.10 -0.66
C VAL A 205 -0.82 -8.12 0.72
N ILE A 206 -1.45 -7.53 1.70
CA ILE A 206 -2.84 -7.10 1.92
C ILE A 206 -2.91 -5.65 2.44
N ASN A 207 -4.11 -5.04 2.39
CA ASN A 207 -4.44 -3.87 3.20
C ASN A 207 -4.70 -4.31 4.66
N THR A 208 -5.11 -3.38 5.51
CA THR A 208 -5.36 -3.63 6.95
C THR A 208 -6.57 -4.53 7.20
N VAL A 209 -6.53 -5.30 8.28
CA VAL A 209 -7.63 -6.13 8.77
C VAL A 209 -8.57 -5.28 9.63
N MET A 210 -9.87 -5.36 9.42
CA MET A 210 -10.83 -4.62 10.23
C MET A 210 -10.80 -5.08 11.68
N GLY A 211 -10.73 -4.13 12.61
CA GLY A 211 -10.67 -4.37 14.03
C GLY A 211 -11.29 -3.25 14.87
N MET A 212 -11.43 -3.50 16.15
CA MET A 212 -11.95 -2.54 17.14
C MET A 212 -11.27 -2.77 18.49
N ALA A 213 -11.09 -1.70 19.28
CA ALA A 213 -10.73 -1.80 20.68
C ALA A 213 -11.69 -0.95 21.54
N ILE A 214 -11.92 -1.39 22.77
CA ILE A 214 -12.82 -0.74 23.72
C ILE A 214 -12.05 -0.38 25.00
N ASP A 215 -12.18 0.85 25.43
CA ASP A 215 -11.76 1.27 26.76
C ASP A 215 -12.83 0.84 27.79
N VAL A 216 -12.48 -0.11 28.64
CA VAL A 216 -13.39 -0.67 29.65
C VAL A 216 -13.79 0.33 30.74
N LYS A 217 -12.96 1.36 30.98
CA LYS A 217 -13.26 2.40 31.98
C LYS A 217 -14.34 3.36 31.49
N THR A 218 -14.19 3.82 30.25
CA THR A 218 -15.15 4.73 29.61
C THR A 218 -16.31 4.01 28.93
N ARG A 219 -16.17 2.68 28.69
CA ARG A 219 -17.10 1.83 27.95
C ARG A 219 -17.38 2.32 26.53
N LYS A 220 -16.34 2.90 25.90
CA LYS A 220 -16.41 3.47 24.55
C LYS A 220 -15.33 2.88 23.66
N PRO A 221 -15.53 2.89 22.32
CA PRO A 221 -14.45 2.61 21.38
C PRO A 221 -13.30 3.59 21.58
N VAL A 222 -12.05 3.09 21.46
CA VAL A 222 -10.83 3.90 21.64
C VAL A 222 -10.56 4.87 20.48
N ILE A 223 -11.11 4.58 19.30
CA ILE A 223 -11.03 5.47 18.14
C ILE A 223 -12.41 6.00 17.77
N GLY A 224 -12.47 7.27 17.34
CA GLY A 224 -13.73 7.99 17.09
C GLY A 224 -14.60 7.37 15.98
N ASN A 225 -14.00 6.66 15.03
CA ASN A 225 -14.71 5.96 13.95
C ASN A 225 -15.24 4.56 14.37
N ILE A 226 -15.18 4.21 15.68
CA ILE A 226 -15.60 2.93 16.27
C ILE A 226 -14.68 1.78 15.84
N GLN A 227 -14.49 1.56 14.55
CA GLN A 227 -13.68 0.52 13.96
C GLN A 227 -12.59 1.12 13.06
N GLY A 228 -11.47 0.42 12.90
CA GLY A 228 -10.36 0.83 12.06
C GLY A 228 -9.61 -0.34 11.46
N GLY A 229 -8.63 -0.05 10.65
CA GLY A 229 -7.72 -1.05 10.11
C GLY A 229 -6.64 -1.42 11.12
N LEU A 230 -6.53 -2.70 11.45
CA LEU A 230 -5.43 -3.27 12.23
C LEU A 230 -4.25 -3.54 11.32
N SER A 231 -3.06 -3.12 11.73
CA SER A 231 -1.77 -3.36 11.07
C SER A 231 -0.71 -3.79 12.09
N GLY A 232 0.49 -4.13 11.63
CA GLY A 232 1.59 -4.57 12.48
C GLY A 232 1.67 -6.09 12.64
N PRO A 233 2.54 -6.62 13.53
CA PRO A 233 2.83 -8.06 13.65
C PRO A 233 1.61 -8.95 13.84
N ALA A 234 0.56 -8.43 14.47
CA ALA A 234 -0.68 -9.19 14.72
C ALA A 234 -1.33 -9.73 13.44
N ILE A 235 -1.15 -9.08 12.29
CA ILE A 235 -1.78 -9.52 11.04
C ILE A 235 -0.88 -10.37 10.15
N LYS A 236 0.41 -10.59 10.49
CA LYS A 236 1.36 -11.34 9.66
C LYS A 236 0.85 -12.73 9.25
N PRO A 237 0.31 -13.58 10.13
CA PRO A 237 -0.19 -14.90 9.74
C PRO A 237 -1.34 -14.84 8.73
N ILE A 238 -2.20 -13.82 8.85
CA ILE A 238 -3.30 -13.60 7.92
C ILE A 238 -2.74 -13.15 6.57
N ALA A 239 -1.78 -12.22 6.57
CA ALA A 239 -1.17 -11.69 5.36
C ALA A 239 -0.43 -12.79 4.58
N LEU A 240 0.35 -13.63 5.24
CA LEU A 240 1.06 -14.77 4.62
C LEU A 240 0.09 -15.73 3.94
N LEU A 241 -1.00 -16.11 4.63
CA LEU A 241 -2.03 -16.96 4.03
C LEU A 241 -2.65 -16.33 2.79
N LYS A 242 -2.98 -15.03 2.86
CA LYS A 242 -3.57 -14.30 1.72
C LYS A 242 -2.60 -14.15 0.56
N VAL A 243 -1.31 -13.91 0.81
CA VAL A 243 -0.27 -13.88 -0.23
C VAL A 243 -0.17 -15.24 -0.92
N MET A 244 -0.11 -16.33 -0.17
CA MET A 244 -0.07 -17.70 -0.74
C MET A 244 -1.30 -17.98 -1.61
N GLN A 245 -2.51 -17.64 -1.14
CA GLN A 245 -3.75 -17.79 -1.89
C GLN A 245 -3.75 -16.97 -3.20
N VAL A 246 -3.25 -15.74 -3.16
CA VAL A 246 -3.17 -14.88 -4.35
C VAL A 246 -2.09 -15.40 -5.30
N ALA A 247 -0.96 -15.92 -4.81
CA ALA A 247 0.09 -16.48 -5.63
C ALA A 247 -0.38 -17.70 -6.46
N GLU A 248 -1.37 -18.46 -5.97
CA GLU A 248 -1.98 -19.56 -6.73
C GLU A 248 -2.61 -19.08 -8.05
N VAL A 249 -3.24 -17.89 -8.05
CA VAL A 249 -3.92 -17.33 -9.21
C VAL A 249 -3.07 -16.33 -10.00
N ALA A 250 -2.10 -15.70 -9.39
CA ALA A 250 -1.21 -14.71 -10.03
C ALA A 250 -0.06 -15.36 -10.82
N ARG A 251 0.51 -16.46 -10.30
CA ARG A 251 1.66 -17.15 -10.91
C ARG A 251 1.40 -17.64 -12.36
N PRO A 252 0.25 -18.23 -12.72
CA PRO A 252 -0.02 -18.63 -14.10
C PRO A 252 -0.02 -17.46 -15.11
N HIS A 253 -0.22 -16.23 -14.63
CA HIS A 253 -0.25 -15.01 -15.44
C HIS A 253 1.05 -14.22 -15.35
N ASN A 254 2.07 -14.70 -14.61
CA ASN A 254 3.32 -13.98 -14.31
C ASN A 254 3.08 -12.59 -13.68
N VAL A 255 2.02 -12.44 -12.89
CA VAL A 255 1.70 -11.19 -12.19
C VAL A 255 2.45 -11.16 -10.86
N PRO A 256 3.38 -10.19 -10.65
CA PRO A 256 4.13 -10.07 -9.41
C PRO A 256 3.25 -9.60 -8.25
N ILE A 257 3.67 -9.95 -7.02
CA ILE A 257 2.97 -9.62 -5.79
C ILE A 257 3.88 -8.82 -4.87
N ILE A 258 3.40 -7.69 -4.36
CA ILE A 258 3.96 -7.01 -3.20
C ILE A 258 3.29 -7.61 -1.96
N GLY A 259 4.00 -8.49 -1.25
CA GLY A 259 3.51 -9.07 0.00
C GLY A 259 3.69 -8.11 1.16
N GLN A 260 2.63 -7.82 1.92
CA GLN A 260 2.66 -6.81 2.99
C GLN A 260 1.70 -7.12 4.13
N GLY A 261 2.10 -6.76 5.36
CA GLY A 261 1.30 -6.92 6.57
C GLY A 261 2.07 -7.60 7.70
N GLY A 262 2.62 -6.80 8.62
CA GLY A 262 3.30 -7.28 9.82
C GLY A 262 4.76 -7.68 9.64
N ILE A 263 5.43 -7.25 8.59
CA ILE A 263 6.87 -7.44 8.37
C ILE A 263 7.64 -6.50 9.29
N CYS A 264 8.47 -7.06 10.16
CA CYS A 264 9.31 -6.34 11.13
C CYS A 264 10.77 -6.80 11.13
N SER A 265 11.10 -7.85 10.39
CA SER A 265 12.45 -8.43 10.32
C SER A 265 12.75 -8.97 8.92
N ALA A 266 14.01 -9.29 8.68
CA ALA A 266 14.44 -9.96 7.45
C ALA A 266 13.79 -11.34 7.30
N ASP A 267 13.66 -12.09 8.38
CA ASP A 267 13.01 -13.41 8.37
C ASP A 267 11.54 -13.29 7.98
N ASP A 268 10.81 -12.27 8.51
CA ASP A 268 9.43 -12.01 8.06
C ASP A 268 9.38 -11.74 6.55
N ALA A 269 10.31 -10.92 6.02
CA ALA A 269 10.37 -10.63 4.59
C ALA A 269 10.58 -11.91 3.76
N LEU A 270 11.48 -12.80 4.20
CA LEU A 270 11.74 -14.09 3.55
C LEU A 270 10.51 -15.01 3.58
N GLU A 271 9.74 -15.03 4.68
CA GLU A 271 8.48 -15.77 4.75
C GLU A 271 7.51 -15.34 3.64
N PHE A 272 7.39 -14.01 3.37
CA PHE A 272 6.54 -13.50 2.31
C PHE A 272 7.03 -13.88 0.91
N ILE A 273 8.35 -13.86 0.67
CA ILE A 273 8.94 -14.32 -0.59
C ILE A 273 8.66 -15.81 -0.79
N ILE A 274 8.83 -16.63 0.24
CA ILE A 274 8.53 -18.07 0.21
C ILE A 274 7.04 -18.31 -0.05
N ALA A 275 6.15 -17.49 0.52
CA ALA A 275 4.72 -17.56 0.26
C ALA A 275 4.32 -17.17 -1.18
N GLY A 276 5.23 -16.58 -1.96
CA GLY A 276 5.03 -16.26 -3.37
C GLY A 276 5.04 -14.78 -3.72
N ALA A 277 5.44 -13.91 -2.80
CA ALA A 277 5.67 -12.50 -3.11
C ALA A 277 6.93 -12.29 -3.94
N THR A 278 6.92 -11.30 -4.83
CA THR A 278 8.11 -10.83 -5.57
C THR A 278 8.81 -9.72 -4.80
N ASN A 279 8.04 -8.86 -4.18
CA ASN A 279 8.48 -7.73 -3.35
C ASN A 279 7.79 -7.79 -1.99
N VAL A 280 8.36 -7.11 -1.00
CA VAL A 280 7.86 -7.06 0.36
C VAL A 280 7.62 -5.62 0.80
N GLY A 281 6.43 -5.37 1.37
CA GLY A 281 6.00 -4.05 1.78
C GLY A 281 6.15 -3.83 3.28
N VAL A 282 6.94 -2.84 3.68
CA VAL A 282 7.16 -2.46 5.09
C VAL A 282 6.36 -1.20 5.40
N GLY A 283 5.64 -1.21 6.52
CA GLY A 283 4.78 -0.10 6.94
C GLY A 283 4.89 0.17 8.44
N THR A 284 4.01 -0.40 9.26
CA THR A 284 3.89 -0.13 10.71
C THR A 284 5.19 -0.35 11.50
N ALA A 285 6.17 -1.05 10.97
CA ALA A 285 7.48 -1.25 11.60
C ALA A 285 8.43 -0.05 11.43
N LEU A 286 8.08 0.91 10.56
CA LEU A 286 8.79 2.19 10.37
C LEU A 286 8.42 3.15 11.48
#